data_a56eda8248a7938a265b7ededde6dcb2
#
_entry.id   a56eda8248a7938a265b7ededde6dcb2
#
_cell.length_a   1.000
_cell.length_b   1.000
_cell.length_c   1.000
_cell.angle_alpha   90.00
_cell.angle_beta   90.00
_cell.angle_gamma   90.00
#
_symmetry.space_group_name_H-M   'P 1'
#
loop_
_entity.id
_entity.type
_entity.pdbx_description
1 polymer ?
#
loop_
_entity_poly.entity_id
_entity_poly.type
_entity_poly.pdbx_seq_one_letter_code
_entity_poly.pdbx_strand_id
1 'polypeptide(L)'
;MARQYWRPSNMLYPVPAVMVSCADEEGRSNIMTAAWTGTICSNPVMVSVSIRPERYSHDIIARTGEFVINLTTEQLTYAADFCGVRSGRDVDKFEHLGLTKVPSRCVSAPSIGESPVCLECVVTAVEKLGTHDLFIAKVVQVSVDEQYLDEKGRLALEDAGLVAYVHGVYLSLGKKLGTFGFSVRKKSGVKKTGTAKTAKPAKAKADKPVSAKKVPEKRRAIEKRTAAGRPEKRRAIEKRTAAGRPEKRREAREQAGKTPARKR
;
A
#
# COMPACT_ATOMS: atom_id res chain seq x y z
N MET A 1 -32.79 11.58 -21.47
CA MET A 1 -32.43 11.04 -20.16
C MET A 1 -32.69 12.11 -19.10
N ALA A 2 -33.46 11.77 -18.04
CA ALA A 2 -33.68 12.67 -16.91
C ALA A 2 -32.47 12.66 -15.99
N ARG A 3 -32.05 13.83 -15.47
CA ARG A 3 -30.98 13.97 -14.47
C ARG A 3 -31.52 14.64 -13.23
N GLN A 4 -31.03 14.22 -12.07
CA GLN A 4 -31.28 14.91 -10.80
C GLN A 4 -30.02 15.62 -10.35
N TYR A 5 -30.17 16.79 -9.73
CA TYR A 5 -29.06 17.62 -9.24
C TYR A 5 -28.99 17.48 -7.71
N TRP A 6 -27.83 17.06 -7.23
CA TRP A 6 -27.56 16.86 -5.82
C TRP A 6 -26.62 17.94 -5.28
N ARG A 7 -26.55 18.06 -3.96
CA ARG A 7 -25.53 18.89 -3.32
C ARG A 7 -24.15 18.31 -3.61
N PRO A 8 -23.07 19.14 -3.61
CA PRO A 8 -21.71 18.64 -3.71
C PRO A 8 -21.44 17.50 -2.73
N SER A 9 -20.92 16.38 -3.21
CA SER A 9 -20.64 15.19 -2.44
C SER A 9 -19.51 14.38 -3.08
N ASN A 10 -18.92 13.45 -2.31
CA ASN A 10 -17.81 12.60 -2.76
C ASN A 10 -18.35 11.48 -3.67
N MET A 11 -18.48 11.77 -4.95
CA MET A 11 -19.03 10.84 -5.93
C MET A 11 -18.01 10.37 -6.97
N LEU A 12 -16.71 10.60 -6.72
CA LEU A 12 -15.67 10.07 -7.58
C LEU A 12 -15.40 8.60 -7.21
N TYR A 13 -16.04 7.70 -7.91
CA TYR A 13 -15.91 6.24 -7.74
C TYR A 13 -15.78 5.54 -9.10
N PRO A 14 -15.20 4.32 -9.17
CA PRO A 14 -14.59 3.57 -8.06
C PRO A 14 -13.25 4.15 -7.63
N VAL A 15 -12.86 3.88 -6.38
CA VAL A 15 -11.54 4.21 -5.85
C VAL A 15 -10.87 2.94 -5.31
N PRO A 16 -9.53 2.87 -5.21
CA PRO A 16 -8.88 1.76 -4.55
C PRO A 16 -9.25 1.77 -3.05
N ALA A 17 -9.27 0.60 -2.42
CA ALA A 17 -9.17 0.48 -0.98
C ALA A 17 -7.79 -0.09 -0.67
N VAL A 18 -6.95 0.66 0.03
CA VAL A 18 -5.60 0.21 0.37
C VAL A 18 -5.39 0.21 1.87
N MET A 19 -4.52 -0.68 2.36
CA MET A 19 -4.07 -0.68 3.74
C MET A 19 -2.77 0.11 3.83
N VAL A 20 -2.77 1.19 4.63
CA VAL A 20 -1.60 2.03 4.88
C VAL A 20 -1.00 1.64 6.21
N SER A 21 0.20 1.07 6.21
CA SER A 21 0.96 0.75 7.40
C SER A 21 1.97 1.85 7.72
N CYS A 22 2.20 2.07 9.01
CA CYS A 22 3.17 3.02 9.54
C CYS A 22 3.80 2.46 10.82
N ALA A 23 4.92 3.01 11.24
CA ALA A 23 5.54 2.71 12.53
C ALA A 23 5.97 4.00 13.21
N ASP A 24 5.87 4.04 14.54
CA ASP A 24 6.39 5.14 15.34
C ASP A 24 7.91 4.97 15.63
N GLU A 25 8.47 5.94 16.32
CA GLU A 25 9.90 5.97 16.64
C GLU A 25 10.34 4.82 17.58
N GLU A 26 9.39 4.25 18.33
CA GLU A 26 9.61 3.07 19.20
C GLU A 26 9.41 1.73 18.45
N GLY A 27 9.07 1.78 17.15
CA GLY A 27 8.86 0.61 16.31
C GLY A 27 7.47 -0.03 16.44
N ARG A 28 6.53 0.62 17.15
CA ARG A 28 5.14 0.16 17.20
C ARG A 28 4.45 0.46 15.88
N SER A 29 3.97 -0.57 15.23
CA SER A 29 3.34 -0.45 13.91
C SER A 29 1.82 -0.38 14.01
N ASN A 30 1.20 0.33 13.06
CA ASN A 30 -0.23 0.39 12.90
C ASN A 30 -0.63 0.27 11.42
N ILE A 31 -1.89 -0.10 11.18
CA ILE A 31 -2.49 -0.16 9.85
C ILE A 31 -3.78 0.68 9.86
N MET A 32 -4.02 1.44 8.81
CA MET A 32 -5.32 2.06 8.54
C MET A 32 -5.73 1.79 7.09
N THR A 33 -7.03 1.82 6.82
CA THR A 33 -7.53 1.74 5.44
C THR A 33 -7.79 3.13 4.90
N ALA A 34 -7.30 3.36 3.68
CA ALA A 34 -7.53 4.59 2.93
C ALA A 34 -8.16 4.27 1.57
N ALA A 35 -9.17 5.06 1.20
CA ALA A 35 -9.79 5.05 -0.11
C ALA A 35 -9.48 6.33 -0.91
N TRP A 36 -9.15 7.41 -0.22
CA TRP A 36 -8.73 8.67 -0.84
C TRP A 36 -7.23 8.65 -1.07
N THR A 37 -6.78 7.89 -2.08
CA THR A 37 -5.37 7.71 -2.46
C THR A 37 -5.25 7.49 -3.95
N GLY A 38 -4.08 7.82 -4.50
CA GLY A 38 -3.79 7.60 -5.91
C GLY A 38 -2.39 8.03 -6.32
N THR A 39 -1.99 7.58 -7.51
CA THR A 39 -0.75 8.04 -8.15
C THR A 39 -0.96 9.44 -8.71
N ILE A 40 -0.05 10.37 -8.39
CA ILE A 40 -0.13 11.78 -8.79
C ILE A 40 1.00 12.21 -9.73
N CYS A 41 2.10 11.45 -9.80
CA CYS A 41 3.20 11.71 -10.71
C CYS A 41 3.89 10.39 -11.08
N SER A 42 4.37 10.28 -12.32
CA SER A 42 5.06 9.08 -12.81
C SER A 42 6.59 9.23 -12.83
N ASN A 43 7.13 10.45 -12.85
CA ASN A 43 8.57 10.70 -12.76
C ASN A 43 8.85 12.05 -12.11
N PRO A 44 9.31 12.11 -10.84
CA PRO A 44 9.45 10.96 -9.95
C PRO A 44 8.11 10.27 -9.68
N VAL A 45 8.13 8.98 -9.27
CA VAL A 45 6.89 8.28 -8.90
C VAL A 45 6.40 8.84 -7.58
N MET A 46 5.17 9.39 -7.57
CA MET A 46 4.56 9.98 -6.39
C MET A 46 3.13 9.53 -6.22
N VAL A 47 2.73 9.43 -4.98
CA VAL A 47 1.37 9.09 -4.55
C VAL A 47 0.85 10.12 -3.57
N SER A 48 -0.48 10.16 -3.41
CA SER A 48 -1.12 10.92 -2.34
C SER A 48 -2.02 10.02 -1.50
N VAL A 49 -2.15 10.35 -0.21
CA VAL A 49 -3.11 9.75 0.72
C VAL A 49 -3.74 10.85 1.55
N SER A 50 -5.07 10.97 1.52
CA SER A 50 -5.79 11.92 2.40
C SER A 50 -6.19 11.21 3.68
N ILE A 51 -5.71 11.72 4.81
CA ILE A 51 -5.92 11.13 6.14
C ILE A 51 -6.58 12.15 7.05
N ARG A 52 -7.59 11.73 7.79
CA ARG A 52 -8.23 12.60 8.78
C ARG A 52 -7.35 12.74 10.02
N PRO A 53 -7.21 13.95 10.60
CA PRO A 53 -6.33 14.20 11.76
C PRO A 53 -6.64 13.33 12.98
N GLU A 54 -7.89 12.90 13.19
CA GLU A 54 -8.26 12.04 14.31
C GLU A 54 -7.81 10.58 14.17
N ARG A 55 -7.33 10.16 12.99
CA ARG A 55 -6.80 8.80 12.79
C ARG A 55 -5.46 8.61 13.49
N TYR A 56 -5.30 7.52 14.21
CA TYR A 56 -4.07 7.20 14.95
C TYR A 56 -2.82 7.20 14.06
N SER A 57 -2.92 6.70 12.82
CA SER A 57 -1.82 6.72 11.85
C SER A 57 -1.45 8.12 11.37
N HIS A 58 -2.37 9.12 11.44
CA HIS A 58 -2.09 10.48 10.98
C HIS A 58 -0.87 11.08 11.70
N ASP A 59 -0.90 11.08 13.03
CA ASP A 59 0.18 11.66 13.84
C ASP A 59 1.50 10.90 13.71
N ILE A 60 1.42 9.57 13.55
CA ILE A 60 2.61 8.73 13.32
C ILE A 60 3.25 9.15 12.00
N ILE A 61 2.50 9.16 10.90
CA ILE A 61 3.01 9.49 9.57
C ILE A 61 3.48 10.96 9.50
N ALA A 62 2.78 11.88 10.18
CA ALA A 62 3.19 13.29 10.21
C ALA A 62 4.53 13.51 10.94
N ARG A 63 4.86 12.68 11.95
CA ARG A 63 6.14 12.74 12.67
C ARG A 63 7.25 12.00 11.97
N THR A 64 6.99 10.77 11.51
CA THR A 64 8.02 9.92 10.92
C THR A 64 8.28 10.24 9.45
N GLY A 65 7.30 10.80 8.76
CA GLY A 65 7.40 11.07 7.32
C GLY A 65 7.37 9.82 6.45
N GLU A 66 6.99 8.67 6.99
CA GLU A 66 7.10 7.37 6.32
C GLU A 66 5.82 6.55 6.43
N PHE A 67 5.50 5.82 5.36
CA PHE A 67 4.42 4.83 5.37
C PHE A 67 4.59 3.83 4.22
N VAL A 68 3.83 2.73 4.26
CA VAL A 68 3.72 1.77 3.15
C VAL A 68 2.27 1.68 2.70
N ILE A 69 2.03 1.76 1.39
CA ILE A 69 0.74 1.42 0.79
C ILE A 69 0.76 -0.04 0.41
N ASN A 70 -0.15 -0.83 0.96
CA ASN A 70 -0.32 -2.25 0.68
C ASN A 70 -1.61 -2.43 -0.11
N LEU A 71 -1.54 -3.01 -1.31
CA LEU A 71 -2.73 -3.25 -2.13
C LEU A 71 -3.62 -4.32 -1.50
N THR A 72 -4.92 -4.11 -1.56
CA THR A 72 -5.92 -5.00 -0.95
C THR A 72 -6.50 -5.95 -1.99
N THR A 73 -6.49 -7.23 -1.67
CA THR A 73 -7.13 -8.30 -2.44
C THR A 73 -8.50 -8.66 -1.87
N GLU A 74 -9.27 -9.50 -2.58
CA GLU A 74 -10.52 -10.07 -2.08
C GLU A 74 -10.32 -10.79 -0.73
N GLN A 75 -9.21 -11.50 -0.55
CA GLN A 75 -8.86 -12.19 0.68
C GLN A 75 -8.57 -11.23 1.85
N LEU A 76 -8.01 -10.06 1.56
CA LEU A 76 -7.68 -9.02 2.54
C LEU A 76 -8.84 -8.06 2.82
N THR A 77 -10.01 -8.22 2.17
CA THR A 77 -11.12 -7.25 2.30
C THR A 77 -11.62 -7.13 3.74
N TYR A 78 -11.73 -8.25 4.48
CA TYR A 78 -12.11 -8.22 5.90
C TYR A 78 -11.08 -7.43 6.74
N ALA A 79 -9.80 -7.68 6.53
CA ALA A 79 -8.72 -6.97 7.23
C ALA A 79 -8.73 -5.47 6.88
N ALA A 80 -8.96 -5.13 5.63
CA ALA A 80 -9.06 -3.74 5.19
C ALA A 80 -10.24 -3.02 5.86
N ASP A 81 -11.43 -3.64 5.91
CA ASP A 81 -12.59 -3.07 6.59
C ASP A 81 -12.30 -2.86 8.08
N PHE A 82 -11.82 -3.89 8.78
CA PHE A 82 -11.47 -3.82 10.19
C PHE A 82 -10.44 -2.69 10.46
N CYS A 83 -9.39 -2.58 9.66
CA CYS A 83 -8.37 -1.54 9.78
C CYS A 83 -8.92 -0.12 9.55
N GLY A 84 -9.99 0.00 8.76
CA GLY A 84 -10.70 1.25 8.52
C GLY A 84 -11.60 1.70 9.67
N VAL A 85 -12.16 0.74 10.42
CA VAL A 85 -13.16 0.99 11.49
C VAL A 85 -12.51 1.07 12.88
N ARG A 86 -11.60 0.15 13.21
CA ARG A 86 -10.97 0.10 14.55
C ARG A 86 -9.78 1.02 14.65
N SER A 87 -9.54 1.58 15.85
CA SER A 87 -8.38 2.41 16.14
C SER A 87 -7.19 1.54 16.56
N GLY A 88 -5.97 1.90 16.12
CA GLY A 88 -4.73 1.30 16.61
C GLY A 88 -4.34 1.73 18.02
N ARG A 89 -5.10 2.66 18.64
CA ARG A 89 -4.97 2.96 20.07
C ARG A 89 -5.53 1.85 20.94
N ASP A 90 -6.50 1.06 20.42
CA ASP A 90 -7.26 0.08 21.15
C ASP A 90 -6.82 -1.36 20.85
N VAL A 91 -6.19 -1.61 19.69
CA VAL A 91 -5.87 -2.96 19.22
C VAL A 91 -4.62 -2.97 18.33
N ASP A 92 -3.69 -3.92 18.55
CA ASP A 92 -2.67 -4.26 17.57
C ASP A 92 -3.33 -5.01 16.41
N LYS A 93 -3.42 -4.34 15.27
CA LYS A 93 -4.14 -4.85 14.10
C LYS A 93 -3.37 -5.95 13.36
N PHE A 94 -2.04 -5.95 13.41
CA PHE A 94 -1.24 -7.03 12.84
C PHE A 94 -1.48 -8.33 13.61
N GLU A 95 -1.40 -8.27 14.94
CA GLU A 95 -1.63 -9.42 15.81
C GLU A 95 -3.07 -9.91 15.72
N HIS A 96 -4.05 -8.99 15.88
CA HIS A 96 -5.48 -9.33 15.89
C HIS A 96 -5.95 -10.00 14.60
N LEU A 97 -5.42 -9.57 13.45
CA LEU A 97 -5.79 -10.07 12.13
C LEU A 97 -4.88 -11.21 11.63
N GLY A 98 -3.83 -11.55 12.38
CA GLY A 98 -2.84 -12.55 11.97
C GLY A 98 -2.05 -12.14 10.73
N LEU A 99 -1.87 -10.82 10.49
CA LEU A 99 -1.13 -10.31 9.33
C LEU A 99 0.38 -10.38 9.57
N THR A 100 1.12 -10.77 8.54
CA THR A 100 2.57 -10.89 8.61
C THR A 100 3.24 -9.53 8.45
N LYS A 101 4.03 -9.13 9.46
CA LYS A 101 4.90 -7.95 9.37
C LYS A 101 6.15 -8.28 8.58
N VAL A 102 6.31 -7.73 7.39
CA VAL A 102 7.53 -7.87 6.59
C VAL A 102 8.34 -6.58 6.70
N PRO A 103 9.61 -6.62 7.12
CA PRO A 103 10.46 -5.43 7.17
C PRO A 103 10.61 -4.80 5.79
N SER A 104 10.37 -3.49 5.71
CA SER A 104 10.62 -2.69 4.51
C SER A 104 12.12 -2.47 4.29
N ARG A 105 12.53 -2.10 3.07
CA ARG A 105 13.93 -1.85 2.73
C ARG A 105 14.38 -0.41 2.96
N CYS A 106 13.48 0.52 2.70
CA CYS A 106 13.81 1.95 2.64
C CYS A 106 13.11 2.79 3.72
N VAL A 107 12.08 2.24 4.39
CA VAL A 107 11.30 2.92 5.43
C VAL A 107 11.19 2.06 6.69
N SER A 108 10.89 2.67 7.83
CA SER A 108 10.70 1.97 9.11
C SER A 108 9.34 1.26 9.21
N ALA A 109 8.35 1.75 8.47
CA ALA A 109 7.01 1.17 8.42
C ALA A 109 7.05 -0.23 7.78
N PRO A 110 6.46 -1.29 8.39
CA PRO A 110 6.45 -2.62 7.82
C PRO A 110 5.47 -2.74 6.65
N SER A 111 5.79 -3.61 5.68
CA SER A 111 4.85 -4.08 4.68
C SER A 111 3.96 -5.20 5.24
N ILE A 112 2.80 -5.42 4.62
CA ILE A 112 1.89 -6.54 4.92
C ILE A 112 2.25 -7.69 3.98
N GLY A 113 2.66 -8.84 4.55
CA GLY A 113 3.16 -9.98 3.77
C GLY A 113 2.15 -10.60 2.82
N GLU A 114 0.86 -10.50 3.14
CA GLU A 114 -0.25 -11.03 2.32
C GLU A 114 -0.65 -10.08 1.17
N SER A 115 -0.08 -8.88 1.12
CA SER A 115 -0.37 -7.92 0.04
C SER A 115 0.44 -8.25 -1.22
N PRO A 116 -0.20 -8.28 -2.41
CA PRO A 116 0.50 -8.61 -3.67
C PRO A 116 1.52 -7.56 -4.08
N VAL A 117 1.33 -6.31 -3.68
CA VAL A 117 2.23 -5.19 -3.98
C VAL A 117 2.24 -4.22 -2.81
N CYS A 118 3.43 -3.85 -2.35
CA CYS A 118 3.64 -2.85 -1.32
C CYS A 118 4.52 -1.71 -1.87
N LEU A 119 4.11 -0.47 -1.62
CA LEU A 119 4.82 0.74 -2.02
C LEU A 119 5.37 1.43 -0.77
N GLU A 120 6.69 1.47 -0.62
CA GLU A 120 7.36 2.19 0.45
C GLU A 120 7.45 3.67 0.09
N CYS A 121 6.97 4.53 0.97
CA CYS A 121 6.71 5.93 0.67
C CYS A 121 7.36 6.86 1.70
N VAL A 122 7.99 7.94 1.22
CA VAL A 122 8.53 9.04 2.03
C VAL A 122 7.74 10.31 1.73
N VAL A 123 7.17 10.91 2.75
CA VAL A 123 6.37 12.14 2.66
C VAL A 123 7.24 13.31 2.22
N THR A 124 6.78 14.06 1.22
CA THR A 124 7.46 15.24 0.71
C THR A 124 6.72 16.53 1.03
N ALA A 125 5.39 16.46 1.21
CA ALA A 125 4.55 17.59 1.58
C ALA A 125 3.27 17.11 2.27
N VAL A 126 2.68 17.98 3.08
CA VAL A 126 1.37 17.77 3.72
C VAL A 126 0.55 19.04 3.54
N GLU A 127 -0.63 18.90 2.91
CA GLU A 127 -1.56 20.00 2.65
C GLU A 127 -2.84 19.84 3.49
N LYS A 128 -3.21 20.87 4.25
CA LYS A 128 -4.43 20.87 5.08
C LYS A 128 -5.65 21.25 4.25
N LEU A 129 -6.57 20.30 4.04
CA LEU A 129 -7.74 20.47 3.18
C LEU A 129 -9.08 20.61 3.98
N GLY A 130 -9.01 20.88 5.26
CA GLY A 130 -10.18 20.93 6.15
C GLY A 130 -10.36 19.63 6.94
N THR A 131 -11.26 18.72 6.54
CA THR A 131 -11.48 17.46 7.27
C THR A 131 -10.38 16.42 7.08
N HIS A 132 -9.51 16.60 6.10
CA HIS A 132 -8.39 15.69 5.79
C HIS A 132 -7.13 16.51 5.54
N ASP A 133 -6.00 15.95 5.92
CA ASP A 133 -4.70 16.40 5.46
C ASP A 133 -4.26 15.48 4.31
N LEU A 134 -3.79 16.08 3.21
CA LEU A 134 -3.29 15.39 2.03
C LEU A 134 -1.78 15.18 2.18
N PHE A 135 -1.38 13.94 2.40
CA PHE A 135 0.03 13.54 2.41
C PHE A 135 0.46 13.26 0.97
N ILE A 136 1.43 14.02 0.48
CA ILE A 136 2.09 13.82 -0.80
C ILE A 136 3.41 13.11 -0.54
N ALA A 137 3.64 11.98 -1.17
CA ALA A 137 4.80 11.15 -0.90
C ALA A 137 5.47 10.64 -2.18
N LYS A 138 6.79 10.52 -2.13
CA LYS A 138 7.58 9.84 -3.15
C LYS A 138 7.62 8.35 -2.85
N VAL A 139 7.37 7.52 -3.85
CA VAL A 139 7.60 6.07 -3.77
C VAL A 139 9.10 5.83 -3.91
N VAL A 140 9.71 5.24 -2.89
CA VAL A 140 11.15 4.99 -2.83
C VAL A 140 11.50 3.53 -3.10
N GLN A 141 10.56 2.60 -2.89
CA GLN A 141 10.70 1.18 -3.19
C GLN A 141 9.33 0.58 -3.48
N VAL A 142 9.28 -0.42 -4.34
CA VAL A 142 8.12 -1.28 -4.57
C VAL A 142 8.55 -2.73 -4.38
N SER A 143 7.80 -3.49 -3.61
CA SER A 143 7.92 -4.95 -3.52
C SER A 143 6.67 -5.59 -4.11
N VAL A 144 6.87 -6.73 -4.77
CA VAL A 144 5.81 -7.52 -5.39
C VAL A 144 5.95 -8.97 -4.94
N ASP A 145 4.83 -9.65 -4.76
CA ASP A 145 4.82 -11.08 -4.48
C ASP A 145 5.12 -11.86 -5.77
N GLU A 146 6.14 -12.72 -5.71
CA GLU A 146 6.65 -13.50 -6.84
C GLU A 146 5.57 -14.40 -7.47
N GLN A 147 4.54 -14.81 -6.73
CA GLN A 147 3.45 -15.63 -7.26
C GLN A 147 2.68 -14.93 -8.40
N TYR A 148 2.72 -13.61 -8.48
CA TYR A 148 2.08 -12.82 -9.53
C TYR A 148 3.03 -12.45 -10.68
N LEU A 149 4.26 -12.98 -10.69
CA LEU A 149 5.18 -12.82 -11.81
C LEU A 149 5.01 -13.97 -12.81
N ASP A 150 4.84 -13.66 -14.09
CA ASP A 150 4.85 -14.67 -15.15
C ASP A 150 6.28 -15.22 -15.40
N GLU A 151 6.41 -16.26 -16.23
CA GLU A 151 7.70 -16.89 -16.56
C GLU A 151 8.74 -15.90 -17.14
N LYS A 152 8.31 -14.73 -17.61
CA LYS A 152 9.15 -13.65 -18.16
C LYS A 152 9.43 -12.54 -17.13
N GLY A 153 8.99 -12.71 -15.88
CA GLY A 153 9.12 -11.72 -14.82
C GLY A 153 8.17 -10.52 -14.96
N ARG A 154 7.12 -10.62 -15.78
CA ARG A 154 6.09 -9.58 -15.91
C ARG A 154 5.05 -9.77 -14.80
N LEU A 155 4.72 -8.67 -14.10
CA LEU A 155 3.68 -8.67 -13.08
C LEU A 155 2.29 -8.81 -13.73
N ALA A 156 1.58 -9.88 -13.41
CA ALA A 156 0.18 -10.15 -13.78
C ALA A 156 -0.76 -9.66 -12.66
N LEU A 157 -0.76 -8.36 -12.39
CA LEU A 157 -1.51 -7.75 -11.29
C LEU A 157 -3.03 -7.92 -11.47
N GLU A 158 -3.50 -8.11 -12.69
CA GLU A 158 -4.90 -8.44 -13.00
C GLU A 158 -5.38 -9.76 -12.40
N ASP A 159 -4.46 -10.66 -12.04
CA ASP A 159 -4.76 -11.97 -11.45
C ASP A 159 -4.68 -11.96 -9.92
N ALA A 160 -4.31 -10.85 -9.32
CA ALA A 160 -4.14 -10.73 -7.86
C ALA A 160 -5.46 -10.57 -7.09
N GLY A 161 -6.61 -10.50 -7.77
CA GLY A 161 -7.92 -10.35 -7.12
C GLY A 161 -8.05 -9.02 -6.36
N LEU A 162 -7.55 -7.92 -6.93
CA LEU A 162 -7.67 -6.60 -6.31
C LEU A 162 -9.13 -6.17 -6.16
N VAL A 163 -9.40 -5.33 -5.15
CA VAL A 163 -10.74 -4.79 -4.88
C VAL A 163 -10.83 -3.30 -5.18
N ALA A 164 -12.05 -2.87 -5.50
CA ALA A 164 -12.41 -1.46 -5.60
C ALA A 164 -13.45 -1.11 -4.53
N TYR A 165 -13.41 0.15 -4.05
CA TYR A 165 -14.40 0.68 -3.14
C TYR A 165 -15.36 1.61 -3.87
N VAL A 166 -16.66 1.38 -3.69
CA VAL A 166 -17.73 2.15 -4.33
C VAL A 166 -18.79 2.49 -3.30
N HIS A 167 -18.82 3.74 -2.86
CA HIS A 167 -19.88 4.32 -2.03
C HIS A 167 -20.34 3.42 -0.84
N GLY A 168 -19.39 2.90 -0.06
CA GLY A 168 -19.67 2.07 1.12
C GLY A 168 -19.61 0.56 0.86
N VAL A 169 -19.26 0.12 -0.36
CA VAL A 169 -19.19 -1.31 -0.71
C VAL A 169 -17.82 -1.64 -1.30
N TYR A 170 -17.28 -2.80 -0.94
CA TYR A 170 -16.11 -3.39 -1.59
C TYR A 170 -16.58 -4.27 -2.73
N LEU A 171 -15.97 -4.14 -3.89
CA LEU A 171 -16.29 -4.92 -5.09
C LEU A 171 -15.03 -5.54 -5.66
N SER A 172 -15.13 -6.78 -6.14
CA SER A 172 -14.08 -7.39 -6.95
C SER A 172 -14.02 -6.73 -8.33
N LEU A 173 -12.84 -6.77 -8.96
CA LEU A 173 -12.68 -6.34 -10.34
C LEU A 173 -13.26 -7.40 -11.28
N GLY A 174 -14.05 -6.94 -12.26
CA GLY A 174 -14.67 -7.83 -13.22
C GLY A 174 -13.73 -8.28 -14.35
N LYS A 175 -14.31 -8.84 -15.41
CA LYS A 175 -13.59 -9.32 -16.58
C LYS A 175 -12.79 -8.22 -17.27
N LYS A 176 -11.62 -8.57 -17.84
CA LYS A 176 -10.81 -7.69 -18.67
C LYS A 176 -11.61 -7.17 -19.88
N LEU A 177 -11.73 -5.85 -19.99
CA LEU A 177 -12.46 -5.18 -21.07
C LEU A 177 -11.57 -4.87 -22.29
N GLY A 178 -10.27 -4.72 -22.06
CA GLY A 178 -9.30 -4.39 -23.11
C GLY A 178 -7.92 -4.12 -22.52
N THR A 179 -6.97 -3.83 -23.39
CA THR A 179 -5.62 -3.39 -23.00
C THR A 179 -5.41 -1.95 -23.43
N PHE A 180 -4.52 -1.22 -22.76
CA PHE A 180 -4.23 0.17 -23.12
C PHE A 180 -3.99 0.32 -24.63
N GLY A 181 -4.67 1.29 -25.24
CA GLY A 181 -4.60 1.55 -26.67
C GLY A 181 -5.43 0.62 -27.57
N PHE A 182 -6.25 -0.28 -26.99
CA PHE A 182 -7.09 -1.19 -27.82
C PHE A 182 -8.06 -0.48 -28.74
N SER A 183 -8.53 0.71 -28.38
CA SER A 183 -9.49 1.50 -29.16
C SER A 183 -8.94 2.05 -30.48
N VAL A 184 -7.62 2.25 -30.57
CA VAL A 184 -6.94 2.81 -31.73
C VAL A 184 -6.13 1.77 -32.52
N ARG A 185 -6.14 0.50 -32.11
CA ARG A 185 -5.48 -0.58 -32.85
C ARG A 185 -6.16 -0.78 -34.20
N LYS A 186 -5.39 -0.73 -35.27
CA LYS A 186 -5.88 -1.13 -36.59
C LYS A 186 -6.36 -2.58 -36.49
N LYS A 187 -7.60 -2.85 -36.90
CA LYS A 187 -8.10 -4.23 -37.04
C LYS A 187 -7.18 -4.91 -38.06
N SER A 188 -6.30 -5.80 -37.60
CA SER A 188 -5.58 -6.68 -38.51
C SER A 188 -6.65 -7.43 -39.29
N GLY A 189 -6.65 -7.30 -40.62
CA GLY A 189 -7.67 -7.88 -41.48
C GLY A 189 -7.85 -9.37 -41.17
N VAL A 190 -9.01 -9.74 -40.69
CA VAL A 190 -9.40 -11.14 -40.54
C VAL A 190 -9.37 -11.75 -41.95
N LYS A 191 -8.31 -12.52 -42.26
CA LYS A 191 -8.38 -13.44 -43.40
C LYS A 191 -9.58 -14.34 -43.14
N LYS A 192 -10.67 -14.15 -43.91
CA LYS A 192 -11.78 -15.10 -43.99
C LYS A 192 -11.20 -16.41 -44.54
N THR A 193 -10.76 -17.32 -43.66
CA THR A 193 -10.51 -18.69 -44.02
C THR A 193 -11.87 -19.38 -44.12
N GLY A 194 -12.08 -20.05 -45.25
CA GLY A 194 -13.36 -20.53 -45.71
C GLY A 194 -14.07 -21.53 -44.80
N THR A 195 -15.39 -21.55 -45.04
CA THR A 195 -16.37 -22.63 -44.86
C THR A 195 -16.04 -23.76 -43.90
N ALA A 196 -16.63 -23.67 -42.70
CA ALA A 196 -16.73 -24.80 -41.79
C ALA A 196 -17.57 -25.92 -42.37
N LYS A 197 -16.96 -27.09 -42.61
CA LYS A 197 -17.69 -28.35 -42.81
C LYS A 197 -18.21 -28.79 -41.44
N THR A 198 -19.50 -29.02 -41.37
CA THR A 198 -20.22 -29.60 -40.22
C THR A 198 -19.65 -30.97 -39.86
N ALA A 199 -19.05 -31.08 -38.66
CA ALA A 199 -18.65 -32.36 -38.07
C ALA A 199 -19.73 -32.83 -37.07
N LYS A 200 -20.13 -34.10 -37.21
CA LYS A 200 -21.10 -34.82 -36.36
C LYS A 200 -20.60 -34.93 -34.91
N PRO A 201 -21.49 -35.00 -33.91
CA PRO A 201 -21.09 -35.10 -32.50
C PRO A 201 -20.49 -36.48 -32.17
N ALA A 202 -19.31 -36.50 -31.58
CA ALA A 202 -18.67 -37.71 -31.04
C ALA A 202 -19.12 -37.96 -29.60
N LYS A 203 -19.40 -39.23 -29.32
CA LYS A 203 -19.89 -39.77 -28.04
C LYS A 203 -18.89 -39.53 -26.89
N ALA A 204 -19.41 -39.14 -25.73
CA ALA A 204 -18.71 -39.03 -24.46
C ALA A 204 -18.05 -40.38 -24.07
N LYS A 205 -16.78 -40.36 -23.69
CA LYS A 205 -16.11 -41.44 -22.98
C LYS A 205 -15.77 -41.00 -21.56
N ALA A 206 -16.08 -41.94 -20.65
CA ALA A 206 -15.98 -41.79 -19.21
C ALA A 206 -14.57 -41.52 -18.69
N ASP A 207 -14.51 -40.71 -17.60
CA ASP A 207 -13.32 -40.40 -16.81
C ASP A 207 -12.59 -41.58 -16.26
N LYS A 208 -11.23 -41.53 -16.32
CA LYS A 208 -10.33 -42.34 -15.48
C LYS A 208 -9.55 -41.41 -14.54
N PRO A 209 -9.32 -41.81 -13.28
CA PRO A 209 -8.70 -40.96 -12.26
C PRO A 209 -7.20 -40.72 -12.55
N VAL A 210 -6.78 -39.46 -12.39
CA VAL A 210 -5.40 -39.00 -12.56
C VAL A 210 -4.59 -39.34 -11.32
N SER A 211 -3.53 -40.15 -11.49
CA SER A 211 -2.56 -40.53 -10.47
C SER A 211 -1.67 -39.35 -10.08
N ALA A 212 -1.43 -39.18 -8.76
CA ALA A 212 -0.55 -38.18 -8.19
C ALA A 212 0.88 -38.26 -8.74
N LYS A 213 1.36 -37.16 -9.33
CA LYS A 213 2.78 -37.04 -9.74
C LYS A 213 3.62 -36.56 -8.54
N LYS A 214 4.70 -37.30 -8.26
CA LYS A 214 5.73 -37.05 -7.24
C LYS A 214 6.43 -35.69 -7.51
N VAL A 215 6.60 -34.90 -6.44
CA VAL A 215 7.38 -33.65 -6.40
C VAL A 215 8.88 -33.98 -6.52
N PRO A 216 9.67 -33.27 -7.33
CA PRO A 216 11.12 -33.52 -7.46
C PRO A 216 11.91 -33.02 -6.24
N GLU A 217 12.86 -33.84 -5.82
CA GLU A 217 13.73 -33.74 -4.63
C GLU A 217 14.90 -32.74 -4.77
N LYS A 218 14.67 -31.54 -5.33
CA LYS A 218 15.73 -30.53 -5.45
C LYS A 218 15.63 -29.35 -4.45
N ARG A 219 14.75 -29.41 -3.44
CA ARG A 219 14.58 -28.32 -2.45
C ARG A 219 15.40 -28.44 -1.17
N ARG A 220 16.28 -29.45 -1.02
CA ARG A 220 17.07 -29.68 0.23
C ARG A 220 18.51 -29.12 0.22
N ALA A 221 18.95 -28.45 -0.83
CA ALA A 221 20.35 -27.99 -0.96
C ALA A 221 20.59 -26.51 -0.69
N ILE A 222 19.55 -25.69 -0.46
CA ILE A 222 19.71 -24.24 -0.28
C ILE A 222 19.75 -23.82 1.21
N GLU A 223 19.23 -24.65 2.11
CA GLU A 223 19.18 -24.32 3.56
C GLU A 223 20.51 -24.45 4.34
N LYS A 224 21.59 -24.93 3.73
CA LYS A 224 22.90 -25.10 4.41
C LYS A 224 23.97 -24.07 4.07
N ARG A 225 23.67 -23.00 3.36
CA ARG A 225 24.68 -22.00 2.94
C ARG A 225 24.56 -20.60 3.60
N THR A 226 23.62 -20.38 4.52
CA THR A 226 23.43 -19.07 5.18
C THR A 226 23.93 -18.99 6.64
N ALA A 227 24.63 -20.00 7.10
CA ALA A 227 25.14 -20.07 8.49
C ALA A 227 26.67 -19.87 8.63
N ALA A 228 27.35 -19.27 7.65
CA ALA A 228 28.76 -18.93 7.81
C ALA A 228 29.08 -17.64 7.06
N GLY A 229 29.28 -16.55 7.79
CA GLY A 229 29.83 -15.32 7.21
C GLY A 229 29.25 -14.01 7.74
N ARG A 230 29.48 -13.73 9.01
CA ARG A 230 29.38 -12.36 9.55
C ARG A 230 30.79 -11.80 9.70
N PRO A 231 31.20 -10.75 9.00
CA PRO A 231 32.32 -9.92 9.44
C PRO A 231 31.84 -8.68 10.19
N GLU A 232 32.40 -8.55 11.32
CA GLU A 232 32.64 -7.45 12.24
C GLU A 232 32.93 -6.11 11.54
N LYS A 233 31.95 -5.19 11.45
CA LYS A 233 32.14 -3.74 11.19
C LYS A 233 31.03 -2.91 11.86
N ARG A 234 30.97 -2.98 13.20
CA ARG A 234 30.11 -2.10 14.01
C ARG A 234 30.85 -1.60 15.25
N ARG A 235 32.03 -0.92 15.09
CA ARG A 235 32.74 -0.28 16.19
C ARG A 235 33.47 1.01 15.76
N ALA A 236 32.86 1.86 14.94
CA ALA A 236 33.53 3.11 14.55
C ALA A 236 32.63 4.37 14.49
N ILE A 237 31.41 4.37 15.03
CA ILE A 237 30.53 5.56 15.00
C ILE A 237 30.22 6.11 16.42
N GLU A 238 30.59 5.45 17.50
CA GLU A 238 30.22 5.86 18.86
C GLU A 238 31.21 6.81 19.59
N LYS A 239 32.15 7.46 18.89
CA LYS A 239 33.14 8.38 19.54
C LYS A 239 33.16 9.80 18.96
N ARG A 240 32.07 10.37 18.45
CA ARG A 240 32.07 11.75 17.92
C ARG A 240 30.94 12.68 18.38
N THR A 241 30.25 12.41 19.48
CA THR A 241 29.23 13.35 20.03
C THR A 241 29.37 13.60 21.53
N ALA A 242 30.59 13.84 22.00
CA ALA A 242 30.85 14.30 23.36
C ALA A 242 31.90 15.40 23.37
N ALA A 243 31.60 16.56 22.75
CA ALA A 243 32.29 17.82 23.01
C ALA A 243 31.50 18.99 22.40
N GLY A 244 31.03 19.91 23.26
CA GLY A 244 30.65 21.25 22.82
C GLY A 244 29.22 21.68 23.05
N ARG A 245 28.79 21.89 24.28
CA ARG A 245 27.72 22.82 24.61
C ARG A 245 28.34 24.10 25.16
N PRO A 246 28.16 25.29 24.60
CA PRO A 246 28.33 26.54 25.32
C PRO A 246 26.98 26.96 25.94
N GLU A 247 27.05 27.12 27.24
CA GLU A 247 26.15 27.84 28.13
C GLU A 247 26.12 29.33 27.76
N LYS A 248 24.98 29.87 27.29
CA LYS A 248 24.61 31.28 27.31
C LYS A 248 23.20 31.49 26.78
N ARG A 249 22.24 31.63 27.70
CA ARG A 249 21.08 32.54 27.66
C ARG A 249 20.10 32.26 28.80
N ARG A 250 20.54 32.68 29.98
CA ARG A 250 19.64 33.02 31.09
C ARG A 250 19.83 34.52 31.31
N GLU A 251 19.03 35.35 30.71
CA GLU A 251 18.83 36.79 31.06
C GLU A 251 17.97 37.41 29.94
N ALA A 252 16.67 37.25 30.00
CA ALA A 252 15.66 38.07 29.35
C ALA A 252 14.23 37.55 29.67
N ARG A 253 13.88 37.54 30.97
CA ARG A 253 12.50 37.25 31.38
C ARG A 253 12.13 37.98 32.67
N GLU A 254 12.45 39.27 32.70
CA GLU A 254 12.07 40.10 33.86
C GLU A 254 11.91 41.58 33.48
N GLN A 255 11.04 41.89 32.50
CA GLN A 255 10.52 43.24 32.25
C GLN A 255 9.40 43.19 31.21
N ALA A 256 8.21 42.76 31.63
CA ALA A 256 6.96 43.10 30.95
C ALA A 256 5.78 42.77 31.87
N GLY A 257 5.60 43.53 32.90
CA GLY A 257 4.47 43.44 33.79
C GLY A 257 4.14 44.79 34.39
N LYS A 258 3.55 45.71 33.63
CA LYS A 258 2.78 46.85 34.17
C LYS A 258 1.95 47.47 33.05
N THR A 259 0.69 47.13 32.98
CA THR A 259 -0.31 47.88 32.22
C THR A 259 -1.14 48.73 33.19
N PRO A 260 -1.31 50.03 32.99
CA PRO A 260 -2.15 50.87 33.84
C PRO A 260 -3.63 50.77 33.43
N ALA A 261 -4.48 50.74 34.43
CA ALA A 261 -5.94 50.84 34.34
C ALA A 261 -6.39 52.14 33.69
N ARG A 262 -7.35 52.03 32.77
CA ARG A 262 -8.12 53.21 32.24
C ARG A 262 -9.55 53.13 32.76
N LYS A 263 -9.89 54.20 33.54
CA LYS A 263 -11.25 54.57 33.96
C LYS A 263 -12.09 55.04 32.76
N ARG A 264 -13.27 54.66 32.74
CA ARG A 264 -14.62 55.14 32.34
C ARG A 264 -15.32 54.18 31.41
#